data_bd73480aa531b48427c981a7556bf5eb
#
_entry.id   bd73480aa531b48427c981a7556bf5eb
#
_cell.length_a   1.000
_cell.length_b   1.000
_cell.length_c   1.000
_cell.angle_alpha   90.00
_cell.angle_beta   90.00
_cell.angle_gamma   90.00
#
_symmetry.space_group_name_H-M   'P 1'
#
loop_
_entity.id
_entity.type
_entity.pdbx_description
1 polymer ?
#
loop_
_entity_poly.entity_id
_entity_poly.type
_entity_poly.pdbx_seq_one_letter_code
_entity_poly.pdbx_strand_id
1 'polypeptide(L)'
;MNELDPPGPGPLGGPAPGPALGGRRHVVEPAVVPASAEPPERADGAPRWPFWHGLAAMALAAVMLVALTIPTLLVAQLLGVATARPGPAFTVALTILNDAVLVGCAVGVAALTVRPRLRHFGLRATPLWPAVGFCALGIGTYFVFGGVFGLLYPEQVRQTTLDKLGAGESTVALVAIGVLLVVVAPLVEEFFFRGFLYRSLRTRLPIPLAALLGGVVFGSVHLSTGAAATLPLSVLGVVFCLIVERTGSLYPVIALHAIVNALAYSVSPEAPDGSTTVALPLLAAMLAGCLLLPRLAQRSEVPGPVEPAPAPV
;
A
#
# COMPACT_ATOMS: atom_id res chain seq x y z
N MET A 1 94.35 -13.63 20.19
CA MET A 1 94.85 -14.17 21.50
C MET A 1 93.79 -13.91 22.51
N ASN A 2 93.43 -14.97 23.16
CA ASN A 2 92.46 -15.21 24.25
C ASN A 2 90.99 -15.20 23.83
N GLU A 3 90.60 -16.38 23.48
CA GLU A 3 89.30 -16.97 23.62
C GLU A 3 88.86 -16.94 25.08
N LEU A 4 87.62 -16.57 25.32
CA LEU A 4 86.94 -16.83 26.59
C LEU A 4 85.68 -17.63 26.29
N ASP A 5 85.64 -18.84 26.80
CA ASP A 5 84.56 -19.80 26.75
C ASP A 5 83.26 -19.28 27.34
N PRO A 6 82.13 -19.69 26.79
CA PRO A 6 80.80 -19.38 27.35
C PRO A 6 80.48 -20.25 28.55
N PRO A 7 79.77 -19.73 29.58
CA PRO A 7 79.37 -20.51 30.76
C PRO A 7 78.28 -21.54 30.44
N GLY A 8 78.38 -22.71 30.98
CA GLY A 8 77.49 -23.83 30.84
C GLY A 8 76.10 -23.63 31.44
N PRO A 9 75.15 -24.49 31.07
CA PRO A 9 73.72 -24.35 31.46
C PRO A 9 73.50 -24.67 32.91
N GLY A 10 72.77 -23.81 33.64
CA GLY A 10 72.28 -24.04 34.98
C GLY A 10 71.15 -25.06 35.06
N PRO A 11 70.88 -25.65 36.25
CA PRO A 11 69.91 -26.76 36.38
C PRO A 11 68.49 -26.38 36.11
N LEU A 12 67.78 -27.25 35.36
CA LEU A 12 66.38 -27.15 35.02
C LEU A 12 65.53 -27.28 36.31
N GLY A 13 64.91 -26.17 36.70
CA GLY A 13 63.81 -26.13 37.68
C GLY A 13 62.56 -26.80 37.13
N GLY A 14 62.04 -27.78 37.83
CA GLY A 14 60.80 -28.50 37.47
C GLY A 14 59.55 -27.52 37.41
N PRO A 15 58.56 -27.92 36.67
CA PRO A 15 57.36 -27.05 36.50
C PRO A 15 56.57 -26.94 37.82
N ALA A 16 56.19 -25.68 38.14
CA ALA A 16 55.30 -25.41 39.26
C ALA A 16 53.89 -25.99 38.96
N PRO A 17 53.14 -26.44 39.97
CA PRO A 17 51.78 -26.92 39.76
C PRO A 17 50.89 -25.77 39.34
N GLY A 18 50.26 -25.91 38.17
CA GLY A 18 49.30 -24.96 37.64
C GLY A 18 48.03 -24.89 38.50
N PRO A 19 47.35 -23.75 38.53
CA PRO A 19 46.12 -23.57 39.27
C PRO A 19 45.04 -24.53 38.73
N ALA A 20 44.32 -25.20 39.64
CA ALA A 20 43.19 -26.06 39.34
C ALA A 20 42.11 -25.28 38.61
N LEU A 21 41.90 -25.59 37.32
CA LEU A 21 40.78 -25.09 36.52
C LEU A 21 39.48 -25.74 37.03
N GLY A 22 38.91 -25.15 38.10
CA GLY A 22 37.53 -25.33 38.47
C GLY A 22 36.65 -24.65 37.45
N GLY A 23 36.56 -25.20 36.22
CA GLY A 23 35.67 -24.70 35.17
C GLY A 23 34.22 -24.93 35.57
N ARG A 24 33.59 -23.95 36.22
CA ARG A 24 32.14 -23.85 36.15
C ARG A 24 31.80 -23.63 34.67
N ARG A 25 31.30 -24.68 34.02
CA ARG A 25 30.60 -24.54 32.75
C ARG A 25 29.40 -23.64 33.03
N HIS A 26 29.51 -22.37 32.65
CA HIS A 26 28.33 -21.54 32.47
C HIS A 26 27.51 -22.22 31.36
N VAL A 27 26.52 -23.00 31.76
CA VAL A 27 25.43 -23.37 30.88
C VAL A 27 24.77 -22.09 30.55
N VAL A 28 25.08 -21.55 29.37
CA VAL A 28 24.30 -20.44 28.78
C VAL A 28 22.93 -21.06 28.51
N GLU A 29 21.99 -20.85 29.44
CA GLU A 29 20.57 -21.13 29.13
C GLU A 29 20.26 -20.46 27.81
N PRO A 30 19.67 -21.16 26.81
CA PRO A 30 19.23 -20.53 25.60
C PRO A 30 18.26 -19.41 26.03
N ALA A 31 18.56 -18.17 25.65
CA ALA A 31 17.71 -17.05 25.92
C ALA A 31 16.32 -17.43 25.40
N VAL A 32 15.36 -17.57 26.31
CA VAL A 32 13.95 -17.78 25.97
C VAL A 32 13.53 -16.50 25.25
N VAL A 33 13.56 -16.54 23.93
CA VAL A 33 13.00 -15.45 23.12
C VAL A 33 11.52 -15.38 23.49
N PRO A 34 11.05 -14.30 24.09
CA PRO A 34 9.65 -14.21 24.44
C PRO A 34 8.81 -14.39 23.19
N ALA A 35 7.77 -15.23 23.27
CA ALA A 35 6.86 -15.56 22.16
C ALA A 35 6.10 -14.34 21.59
N SER A 36 6.39 -13.15 22.10
CA SER A 36 5.84 -11.85 21.69
C SER A 36 6.84 -10.95 20.94
N ALA A 37 7.97 -11.49 20.47
CA ALA A 37 8.85 -10.69 19.62
C ALA A 37 8.05 -10.29 18.35
N GLU A 38 7.78 -9.00 18.22
CA GLU A 38 7.18 -8.45 16.98
C GLU A 38 8.00 -8.97 15.79
N PRO A 39 7.35 -9.43 14.70
CA PRO A 39 8.07 -9.92 13.54
C PRO A 39 9.04 -8.85 13.05
N PRO A 40 10.26 -9.24 12.59
CA PRO A 40 11.28 -8.27 12.23
C PRO A 40 10.73 -7.26 11.24
N GLU A 41 10.79 -5.99 11.59
CA GLU A 41 10.34 -4.89 10.73
C GLU A 41 11.28 -4.78 9.51
N ARG A 42 10.72 -4.33 8.38
CA ARG A 42 11.50 -3.92 7.21
C ARG A 42 12.22 -2.62 7.53
N ALA A 43 13.26 -2.31 6.74
CA ALA A 43 13.97 -1.00 6.85
C ALA A 43 13.02 0.21 6.75
N ASP A 44 11.83 -0.02 6.19
CA ASP A 44 10.77 0.98 6.07
C ASP A 44 9.76 0.97 7.24
N GLY A 45 10.02 0.23 8.32
CA GLY A 45 9.12 0.12 9.48
C GLY A 45 7.83 -0.65 9.22
N ALA A 46 7.70 -1.31 8.06
CA ALA A 46 6.57 -2.16 7.76
C ALA A 46 6.81 -3.59 8.30
N PRO A 47 5.79 -4.26 8.87
CA PRO A 47 5.90 -5.65 9.27
C PRO A 47 6.16 -6.54 8.05
N ARG A 48 6.87 -7.63 8.26
CA ARG A 48 7.06 -8.67 7.24
C ARG A 48 5.87 -9.62 7.25
N TRP A 49 4.76 -9.19 6.66
CA TRP A 49 3.63 -10.10 6.46
C TRP A 49 4.05 -11.31 5.62
N PRO A 50 3.59 -12.53 5.93
CA PRO A 50 3.79 -13.67 5.05
C PRO A 50 3.34 -13.35 3.63
N PHE A 51 4.14 -13.80 2.67
CA PHE A 51 3.93 -13.51 1.24
C PHE A 51 2.51 -13.87 0.74
N TRP A 52 1.92 -14.96 1.28
CA TRP A 52 0.60 -15.44 0.92
C TRP A 52 -0.55 -14.61 1.53
N HIS A 53 -0.30 -13.76 2.55
CA HIS A 53 -1.33 -12.95 3.21
C HIS A 53 -2.03 -11.98 2.23
N GLY A 54 -1.28 -11.34 1.34
CA GLY A 54 -1.88 -10.47 0.33
C GLY A 54 -2.78 -11.24 -0.65
N LEU A 55 -2.35 -12.43 -1.07
CA LEU A 55 -3.13 -13.30 -1.93
C LEU A 55 -4.37 -13.86 -1.20
N ALA A 56 -4.23 -14.22 0.07
CA ALA A 56 -5.35 -14.66 0.90
C ALA A 56 -6.38 -13.55 1.11
N ALA A 57 -5.95 -12.32 1.36
CA ALA A 57 -6.86 -11.17 1.47
C ALA A 57 -7.58 -10.90 0.16
N MET A 58 -6.90 -11.04 -0.99
CA MET A 58 -7.52 -10.91 -2.31
C MET A 58 -8.58 -12.00 -2.55
N ALA A 59 -8.23 -13.26 -2.27
CA ALA A 59 -9.18 -14.36 -2.41
C ALA A 59 -10.38 -14.22 -1.47
N LEU A 60 -10.13 -13.83 -0.22
CA LEU A 60 -11.18 -13.55 0.76
C LEU A 60 -12.07 -12.40 0.32
N ALA A 61 -11.49 -11.30 -0.17
CA ALA A 61 -12.25 -10.18 -0.70
C ALA A 61 -13.13 -10.62 -1.88
N ALA A 62 -12.61 -11.39 -2.84
CA ALA A 62 -13.40 -11.90 -3.96
C ALA A 62 -14.59 -12.75 -3.48
N VAL A 63 -14.37 -13.65 -2.52
CA VAL A 63 -15.45 -14.47 -1.93
C VAL A 63 -16.47 -13.60 -1.21
N MET A 64 -16.01 -12.64 -0.38
CA MET A 64 -16.91 -11.74 0.36
C MET A 64 -17.70 -10.83 -0.57
N LEU A 65 -17.09 -10.31 -1.63
CA LEU A 65 -17.77 -9.50 -2.64
C LEU A 65 -18.92 -10.28 -3.29
N VAL A 66 -18.68 -11.52 -3.70
CA VAL A 66 -19.73 -12.39 -4.26
C VAL A 66 -20.80 -12.69 -3.21
N ALA A 67 -20.38 -13.10 -2.01
CA ALA A 67 -21.29 -13.49 -0.92
C ALA A 67 -22.16 -12.34 -0.40
N LEU A 68 -21.73 -11.10 -0.52
CA LEU A 68 -22.52 -9.92 -0.13
C LEU A 68 -23.28 -9.32 -1.29
N THR A 69 -22.71 -9.27 -2.49
CA THR A 69 -23.35 -8.65 -3.65
C THR A 69 -24.57 -9.46 -4.11
N ILE A 70 -24.47 -10.80 -4.20
CA ILE A 70 -25.58 -11.62 -4.69
C ILE A 70 -26.83 -11.49 -3.79
N PRO A 71 -26.77 -11.67 -2.45
CA PRO A 71 -27.92 -11.46 -1.59
C PRO A 71 -28.45 -10.02 -1.63
N THR A 72 -27.56 -9.02 -1.71
CA THR A 72 -27.96 -7.61 -1.81
C THR A 72 -28.79 -7.36 -3.07
N LEU A 73 -28.36 -7.89 -4.21
CA LEU A 73 -29.10 -7.77 -5.47
C LEU A 73 -30.44 -8.52 -5.41
N LEU A 74 -30.48 -9.72 -4.82
CA LEU A 74 -31.71 -10.48 -4.65
C LEU A 74 -32.72 -9.75 -3.77
N VAL A 75 -32.27 -9.20 -2.63
CA VAL A 75 -33.13 -8.41 -1.74
C VAL A 75 -33.61 -7.15 -2.45
N ALA A 76 -32.74 -6.43 -3.15
CA ALA A 76 -33.10 -5.25 -3.92
C ALA A 76 -34.17 -5.57 -4.98
N GLN A 77 -34.02 -6.68 -5.69
CA GLN A 77 -35.00 -7.14 -6.68
C GLN A 77 -36.37 -7.50 -6.02
N LEU A 78 -36.36 -8.15 -4.86
CA LEU A 78 -37.57 -8.45 -4.10
C LEU A 78 -38.29 -7.17 -3.62
N LEU A 79 -37.51 -6.11 -3.33
CA LEU A 79 -38.04 -4.80 -2.94
C LEU A 79 -38.45 -3.92 -4.15
N GLY A 80 -38.38 -4.43 -5.38
CA GLY A 80 -38.77 -3.73 -6.59
C GLY A 80 -37.70 -2.74 -7.12
N VAL A 81 -36.47 -2.82 -6.63
CA VAL A 81 -35.37 -2.02 -7.16
C VAL A 81 -34.90 -2.58 -8.50
N ALA A 82 -34.77 -1.75 -9.52
CA ALA A 82 -34.31 -2.15 -10.85
C ALA A 82 -32.82 -2.51 -10.83
N THR A 83 -32.49 -3.79 -10.61
CA THR A 83 -31.10 -4.26 -10.50
C THR A 83 -30.37 -4.38 -11.84
N ALA A 84 -31.09 -4.44 -12.96
CA ALA A 84 -30.50 -4.46 -14.30
C ALA A 84 -29.92 -3.10 -14.73
N ARG A 85 -30.48 -2.02 -14.20
CA ARG A 85 -29.99 -0.63 -14.34
C ARG A 85 -30.21 0.06 -13.00
N PRO A 86 -29.33 -0.19 -12.03
CA PRO A 86 -29.47 0.37 -10.68
C PRO A 86 -29.27 1.88 -10.74
N GLY A 87 -30.09 2.64 -10.01
CA GLY A 87 -29.90 4.07 -9.87
C GLY A 87 -28.59 4.42 -9.13
N PRO A 88 -28.11 5.67 -9.26
CA PRO A 88 -26.81 6.09 -8.71
C PRO A 88 -26.66 5.83 -7.21
N ALA A 89 -27.70 6.06 -6.43
CA ALA A 89 -27.65 5.86 -4.97
C ALA A 89 -27.37 4.38 -4.60
N PHE A 90 -28.00 3.43 -5.30
CA PHE A 90 -27.76 2.01 -5.08
C PHE A 90 -26.34 1.61 -5.52
N THR A 91 -25.89 2.12 -6.68
CA THR A 91 -24.56 1.88 -7.21
C THR A 91 -23.46 2.40 -6.26
N VAL A 92 -23.62 3.63 -5.76
CA VAL A 92 -22.69 4.23 -4.77
C VAL A 92 -22.67 3.41 -3.49
N ALA A 93 -23.85 3.02 -2.96
CA ALA A 93 -23.91 2.20 -1.75
C ALA A 93 -23.22 0.83 -1.92
N LEU A 94 -23.43 0.17 -3.07
CA LEU A 94 -22.78 -1.11 -3.37
C LEU A 94 -21.26 -0.95 -3.52
N THR A 95 -20.80 0.13 -4.15
CA THR A 95 -19.35 0.40 -4.27
C THR A 95 -18.71 0.66 -2.91
N ILE A 96 -19.35 1.45 -2.03
CA ILE A 96 -18.87 1.68 -0.66
C ILE A 96 -18.81 0.35 0.12
N LEU A 97 -19.81 -0.53 -0.06
CA LEU A 97 -19.77 -1.86 0.55
C LEU A 97 -18.56 -2.68 0.05
N ASN A 98 -18.31 -2.67 -1.25
CA ASN A 98 -17.17 -3.35 -1.85
C ASN A 98 -15.83 -2.80 -1.32
N ASP A 99 -15.71 -1.48 -1.21
CA ASP A 99 -14.54 -0.79 -0.67
C ASP A 99 -14.31 -1.16 0.81
N ALA A 100 -15.38 -1.23 1.60
CA ALA A 100 -15.30 -1.64 2.99
C ALA A 100 -14.84 -3.11 3.14
N VAL A 101 -15.26 -4.00 2.22
CA VAL A 101 -14.79 -5.39 2.16
C VAL A 101 -13.30 -5.44 1.87
N LEU A 102 -12.80 -4.68 0.89
CA LEU A 102 -11.37 -4.64 0.57
C LEU A 102 -10.53 -4.21 1.78
N VAL A 103 -10.89 -3.11 2.41
CA VAL A 103 -10.19 -2.61 3.61
C VAL A 103 -10.30 -3.62 4.75
N GLY A 104 -11.49 -4.17 5.00
CA GLY A 104 -11.73 -5.15 6.04
C GLY A 104 -10.90 -6.41 5.88
N CYS A 105 -10.80 -6.94 4.65
CA CYS A 105 -9.97 -8.11 4.34
C CYS A 105 -8.48 -7.82 4.52
N ALA A 106 -7.99 -6.66 4.05
CA ALA A 106 -6.59 -6.27 4.25
C ALA A 106 -6.24 -6.16 5.74
N VAL A 107 -7.06 -5.44 6.51
CA VAL A 107 -6.84 -5.23 7.96
C VAL A 107 -7.00 -6.55 8.73
N GLY A 108 -8.03 -7.33 8.42
CA GLY A 108 -8.31 -8.61 9.09
C GLY A 108 -7.18 -9.63 8.89
N VAL A 109 -6.71 -9.80 7.66
CA VAL A 109 -5.60 -10.73 7.38
C VAL A 109 -4.26 -10.19 7.93
N ALA A 110 -4.02 -8.87 7.86
CA ALA A 110 -2.85 -8.26 8.47
C ALA A 110 -2.81 -8.49 10.00
N ALA A 111 -3.96 -8.45 10.66
CA ALA A 111 -4.12 -8.65 12.10
C ALA A 111 -3.75 -10.08 12.56
N LEU A 112 -3.72 -11.07 11.67
CA LEU A 112 -3.27 -12.43 11.98
C LEU A 112 -1.77 -12.49 12.33
N THR A 113 -0.99 -11.48 11.93
CA THR A 113 0.47 -11.46 12.18
C THR A 113 0.84 -10.41 13.22
N VAL A 114 0.28 -9.22 13.15
CA VAL A 114 0.63 -8.08 14.00
C VAL A 114 -0.57 -7.16 14.14
N ARG A 115 -0.74 -6.50 15.29
CA ARG A 115 -1.77 -5.46 15.45
C ARG A 115 -1.56 -4.35 14.41
N PRO A 116 -2.48 -4.18 13.43
CA PRO A 116 -2.26 -3.27 12.33
C PRO A 116 -2.26 -1.81 12.81
N ARG A 117 -1.34 -1.02 12.23
CA ARG A 117 -1.26 0.44 12.39
C ARG A 117 -1.19 1.06 11.00
N LEU A 118 -1.71 2.26 10.80
CA LEU A 118 -1.73 2.92 9.50
C LEU A 118 -0.33 3.04 8.86
N ARG A 119 0.68 3.31 9.68
CA ARG A 119 2.09 3.36 9.23
C ARG A 119 2.59 2.05 8.62
N HIS A 120 2.06 0.91 9.08
CA HIS A 120 2.43 -0.41 8.56
C HIS A 120 2.05 -0.59 7.10
N PHE A 121 0.95 0.02 6.68
CA PHE A 121 0.49 0.03 5.29
C PHE A 121 1.18 1.10 4.42
N GLY A 122 2.04 1.94 5.01
CA GLY A 122 2.75 3.00 4.30
C GLY A 122 2.07 4.37 4.34
N LEU A 123 1.09 4.58 5.22
CA LEU A 123 0.52 5.90 5.48
C LEU A 123 1.47 6.68 6.40
N ARG A 124 2.53 7.23 5.82
CA ARG A 124 3.62 7.95 6.49
C ARG A 124 4.23 9.01 5.58
N ALA A 125 4.85 10.02 6.18
CA ALA A 125 5.49 11.08 5.42
C ALA A 125 6.67 10.57 4.56
N THR A 126 6.92 11.29 3.49
CA THR A 126 8.06 11.10 2.58
C THR A 126 8.59 12.46 2.14
N PRO A 127 9.87 12.58 1.73
CA PRO A 127 10.39 13.80 1.16
C PRO A 127 9.57 14.26 -0.06
N LEU A 128 9.18 15.55 -0.05
CA LEU A 128 8.24 16.09 -1.04
C LEU A 128 8.78 16.04 -2.47
N TRP A 129 9.99 16.54 -2.69
CA TRP A 129 10.52 16.69 -4.04
C TRP A 129 10.77 15.38 -4.77
N PRO A 130 11.36 14.33 -4.15
CA PRO A 130 11.39 13.00 -4.75
C PRO A 130 9.99 12.45 -5.06
N ALA A 131 9.02 12.64 -4.16
CA ALA A 131 7.64 12.20 -4.39
C ALA A 131 7.03 12.91 -5.61
N VAL A 132 7.18 14.23 -5.72
CA VAL A 132 6.72 15.00 -6.88
C VAL A 132 7.38 14.53 -8.17
N GLY A 133 8.71 14.28 -8.16
CA GLY A 133 9.44 13.76 -9.32
C GLY A 133 8.93 12.38 -9.78
N PHE A 134 8.69 11.46 -8.84
CA PHE A 134 8.13 10.14 -9.16
C PHE A 134 6.67 10.24 -9.64
N CYS A 135 5.85 11.13 -9.09
CA CYS A 135 4.50 11.38 -9.59
C CYS A 135 4.52 11.96 -11.01
N ALA A 136 5.39 12.93 -11.30
CA ALA A 136 5.54 13.50 -12.62
C ALA A 136 5.97 12.44 -13.66
N LEU A 137 6.92 11.56 -13.29
CA LEU A 137 7.32 10.43 -14.13
C LEU A 137 6.14 9.47 -14.34
N GLY A 138 5.37 9.17 -13.30
CA GLY A 138 4.19 8.32 -13.37
C GLY A 138 3.11 8.89 -14.29
N ILE A 139 2.81 10.18 -14.19
CA ILE A 139 1.88 10.89 -15.10
C ILE A 139 2.41 10.82 -16.54
N GLY A 140 3.68 11.11 -16.76
CA GLY A 140 4.31 11.01 -18.08
C GLY A 140 4.18 9.62 -18.68
N THR A 141 4.47 8.58 -17.88
CA THR A 141 4.31 7.17 -18.29
C THR A 141 2.85 6.85 -18.66
N TYR A 142 1.88 7.32 -17.87
CA TYR A 142 0.46 7.13 -18.14
C TYR A 142 0.04 7.76 -19.48
N PHE A 143 0.42 9.01 -19.74
CA PHE A 143 0.07 9.68 -20.99
C PHE A 143 0.77 9.07 -22.21
N VAL A 144 2.06 8.76 -22.10
CA VAL A 144 2.81 8.13 -23.22
C VAL A 144 2.21 6.76 -23.53
N PHE A 145 2.02 5.92 -22.51
CA PHE A 145 1.49 4.58 -22.73
C PHE A 145 0.03 4.63 -23.19
N GLY A 146 -0.82 5.43 -22.56
CA GLY A 146 -2.23 5.62 -22.93
C GLY A 146 -2.37 6.19 -24.34
N GLY A 147 -1.53 7.16 -24.72
CA GLY A 147 -1.52 7.73 -26.06
C GLY A 147 -1.12 6.71 -27.11
N VAL A 148 -0.02 5.96 -26.90
CA VAL A 148 0.40 4.87 -27.81
C VAL A 148 -0.68 3.80 -27.90
N PHE A 149 -1.27 3.39 -26.77
CA PHE A 149 -2.34 2.40 -26.77
C PHE A 149 -3.58 2.90 -27.52
N GLY A 150 -3.97 4.16 -27.32
CA GLY A 150 -5.11 4.76 -28.03
C GLY A 150 -4.90 4.87 -29.55
N LEU A 151 -3.67 5.12 -30.00
CA LEU A 151 -3.32 5.11 -31.43
C LEU A 151 -3.40 3.71 -32.06
N LEU A 152 -2.99 2.68 -31.29
CA LEU A 152 -2.98 1.29 -31.79
C LEU A 152 -4.38 0.64 -31.71
N TYR A 153 -5.21 1.04 -30.75
CA TYR A 153 -6.51 0.44 -30.45
C TYR A 153 -7.62 1.50 -30.26
N PRO A 154 -7.91 2.34 -31.25
CA PRO A 154 -8.82 3.49 -31.10
C PRO A 154 -10.24 3.07 -30.72
N GLU A 155 -10.74 1.93 -31.19
CA GLU A 155 -12.08 1.44 -30.89
C GLU A 155 -12.27 0.97 -29.44
N GLN A 156 -11.16 0.72 -28.75
CA GLN A 156 -11.16 0.09 -27.41
C GLN A 156 -11.03 1.10 -26.27
N VAL A 157 -10.79 2.38 -26.54
CA VAL A 157 -10.51 3.41 -25.52
C VAL A 157 -11.77 3.98 -24.89
N ARG A 158 -12.97 3.61 -25.35
CA ARG A 158 -14.23 4.09 -24.78
C ARG A 158 -14.42 3.57 -23.36
N GLN A 159 -14.33 4.48 -22.39
CA GLN A 159 -14.66 4.22 -20.99
C GLN A 159 -16.14 4.50 -20.77
N THR A 160 -16.93 3.48 -20.47
CA THR A 160 -18.37 3.60 -20.17
C THR A 160 -18.64 3.66 -18.65
N THR A 161 -17.62 3.95 -17.85
CA THR A 161 -17.70 3.88 -16.39
C THR A 161 -18.68 4.93 -15.83
N LEU A 162 -18.61 6.17 -16.30
CA LEU A 162 -19.46 7.26 -15.80
C LEU A 162 -20.95 7.02 -16.12
N ASP A 163 -21.25 6.53 -17.32
CA ASP A 163 -22.61 6.16 -17.72
C ASP A 163 -23.15 4.99 -16.89
N LYS A 164 -22.33 3.95 -16.69
CA LYS A 164 -22.72 2.78 -15.86
C LYS A 164 -22.97 3.15 -14.40
N LEU A 165 -22.27 4.16 -13.89
CA LEU A 165 -22.46 4.68 -12.54
C LEU A 165 -23.64 5.65 -12.44
N GLY A 166 -24.16 6.16 -13.56
CA GLY A 166 -25.26 7.12 -13.60
C GLY A 166 -24.86 8.56 -13.24
N ALA A 167 -23.61 8.94 -13.53
CA ALA A 167 -23.08 10.26 -13.16
C ALA A 167 -23.89 11.42 -13.75
N GLY A 168 -24.50 11.25 -14.94
CA GLY A 168 -25.30 12.25 -15.62
C GLY A 168 -26.76 12.37 -15.15
N GLU A 169 -27.24 11.49 -14.26
CA GLU A 169 -28.65 11.45 -13.88
C GLU A 169 -29.10 12.62 -12.98
N SER A 170 -28.21 13.18 -12.18
CA SER A 170 -28.48 14.34 -11.33
C SER A 170 -27.20 14.98 -10.81
N THR A 171 -27.28 16.23 -10.33
CA THR A 171 -26.15 16.91 -9.67
C THR A 171 -25.68 16.14 -8.42
N VAL A 172 -26.61 15.52 -7.67
CA VAL A 172 -26.26 14.71 -6.49
C VAL A 172 -25.49 13.47 -6.91
N ALA A 173 -25.92 12.78 -7.98
CA ALA A 173 -25.20 11.63 -8.53
C ALA A 173 -23.80 12.04 -9.03
N LEU A 174 -23.71 13.15 -9.75
CA LEU A 174 -22.45 13.69 -10.23
C LEU A 174 -21.47 13.91 -9.07
N VAL A 175 -21.88 14.61 -8.01
CA VAL A 175 -21.03 14.87 -6.85
C VAL A 175 -20.66 13.57 -6.12
N ALA A 176 -21.63 12.68 -5.86
CA ALA A 176 -21.39 11.43 -5.13
C ALA A 176 -20.40 10.53 -5.87
N ILE A 177 -20.55 10.40 -7.19
CA ILE A 177 -19.66 9.59 -8.03
C ILE A 177 -18.28 10.28 -8.16
N GLY A 178 -18.23 11.60 -8.24
CA GLY A 178 -16.99 12.36 -8.18
C GLY A 178 -16.22 12.10 -6.87
N VAL A 179 -16.88 12.15 -5.72
CA VAL A 179 -16.28 11.79 -4.41
C VAL A 179 -15.79 10.36 -4.42
N LEU A 180 -16.60 9.43 -4.93
CA LEU A 180 -16.23 8.02 -4.99
C LEU A 180 -14.96 7.81 -5.82
N LEU A 181 -14.90 8.37 -7.02
CA LEU A 181 -13.80 8.13 -7.96
C LEU A 181 -12.53 8.92 -7.61
N VAL A 182 -12.66 10.18 -7.18
CA VAL A 182 -11.49 11.06 -6.96
C VAL A 182 -10.92 10.93 -5.56
N VAL A 183 -11.74 10.52 -4.58
CA VAL A 183 -11.32 10.46 -3.17
C VAL A 183 -11.31 9.04 -2.63
N VAL A 184 -12.46 8.35 -2.65
CA VAL A 184 -12.63 7.07 -1.94
C VAL A 184 -11.82 5.96 -2.62
N ALA A 185 -12.00 5.77 -3.94
CA ALA A 185 -11.32 4.72 -4.68
C ALA A 185 -9.78 4.82 -4.56
N PRO A 186 -9.11 5.98 -4.78
CA PRO A 186 -7.67 6.08 -4.58
C PRO A 186 -7.21 5.72 -3.17
N LEU A 187 -7.96 6.08 -2.13
CA LEU A 187 -7.62 5.75 -0.75
C LEU A 187 -7.71 4.25 -0.49
N VAL A 188 -8.82 3.63 -0.86
CA VAL A 188 -9.10 2.22 -0.60
C VAL A 188 -8.21 1.32 -1.44
N GLU A 189 -8.11 1.61 -2.74
CA GLU A 189 -7.36 0.78 -3.66
C GLU A 189 -5.85 0.83 -3.38
N GLU A 190 -5.27 2.01 -3.14
CA GLU A 190 -3.86 2.11 -2.80
C GLU A 190 -3.56 1.47 -1.45
N PHE A 191 -4.46 1.61 -0.47
CA PHE A 191 -4.33 0.93 0.82
C PHE A 191 -4.30 -0.60 0.65
N PHE A 192 -5.20 -1.18 -0.14
CA PHE A 192 -5.27 -2.61 -0.37
C PHE A 192 -4.11 -3.10 -1.25
N PHE A 193 -3.95 -2.53 -2.45
CA PHE A 193 -3.02 -3.06 -3.46
C PHE A 193 -1.57 -2.75 -3.12
N ARG A 194 -1.23 -1.51 -2.72
CA ARG A 194 0.17 -1.11 -2.44
C ARG A 194 0.49 -1.19 -0.96
N GLY A 195 -0.46 -0.83 -0.11
CA GLY A 195 -0.30 -0.90 1.34
C GLY A 195 -0.20 -2.33 1.86
N PHE A 196 -0.93 -3.28 1.29
CA PHE A 196 -0.96 -4.64 1.80
C PHE A 196 -0.50 -5.70 0.78
N LEU A 197 -1.18 -5.86 -0.36
CA LEU A 197 -0.86 -6.92 -1.34
C LEU A 197 0.59 -6.82 -1.82
N TYR A 198 1.01 -5.69 -2.36
CA TYR A 198 2.36 -5.49 -2.86
C TYR A 198 3.41 -5.71 -1.77
N ARG A 199 3.20 -5.14 -0.57
CA ARG A 199 4.12 -5.30 0.56
C ARG A 199 4.26 -6.75 1.00
N SER A 200 3.20 -7.56 0.98
CA SER A 200 3.27 -8.99 1.27
C SER A 200 4.04 -9.75 0.17
N LEU A 201 3.79 -9.47 -1.11
CA LEU A 201 4.55 -10.05 -2.22
C LEU A 201 6.05 -9.76 -2.10
N ARG A 202 6.44 -8.53 -1.70
CA ARG A 202 7.82 -8.08 -1.51
C ARG A 202 8.58 -8.82 -0.42
N THR A 203 7.94 -9.63 0.41
CA THR A 203 8.64 -10.45 1.41
C THR A 203 9.37 -11.65 0.79
N ARG A 204 8.98 -12.09 -0.40
CA ARG A 204 9.58 -13.23 -1.11
C ARG A 204 10.03 -12.91 -2.53
N LEU A 205 9.40 -11.95 -3.19
CA LEU A 205 9.66 -11.66 -4.60
C LEU A 205 10.60 -10.45 -4.77
N PRO A 206 11.47 -10.45 -5.79
CA PRO A 206 12.24 -9.27 -6.18
C PRO A 206 11.31 -8.16 -6.69
N ILE A 207 11.77 -6.90 -6.62
CA ILE A 207 10.98 -5.71 -6.97
C ILE A 207 10.26 -5.85 -8.31
N PRO A 208 10.94 -6.20 -9.45
CA PRO A 208 10.28 -6.25 -10.75
C PRO A 208 9.11 -7.24 -10.80
N LEU A 209 9.30 -8.42 -10.20
CA LEU A 209 8.27 -9.47 -10.22
C LEU A 209 7.09 -9.11 -9.31
N ALA A 210 7.35 -8.59 -8.11
CA ALA A 210 6.28 -8.15 -7.22
C ALA A 210 5.48 -6.97 -7.83
N ALA A 211 6.17 -6.01 -8.48
CA ALA A 211 5.52 -4.89 -9.14
C ALA A 211 4.69 -5.36 -10.34
N LEU A 212 5.23 -6.26 -11.16
CA LEU A 212 4.50 -6.83 -12.31
C LEU A 212 3.23 -7.55 -11.85
N LEU A 213 3.34 -8.45 -10.86
CA LEU A 213 2.18 -9.17 -10.34
C LEU A 213 1.16 -8.22 -9.70
N GLY A 214 1.61 -7.26 -8.88
CA GLY A 214 0.73 -6.24 -8.29
C GLY A 214 0.02 -5.39 -9.33
N GLY A 215 0.70 -5.03 -10.41
CA GLY A 215 0.12 -4.29 -11.53
C GLY A 215 -0.88 -5.11 -12.34
N VAL A 216 -0.54 -6.36 -12.68
CA VAL A 216 -1.45 -7.26 -13.41
C VAL A 216 -2.72 -7.53 -12.59
N VAL A 217 -2.59 -7.82 -11.30
CA VAL A 217 -3.76 -8.01 -10.42
C VAL A 217 -4.61 -6.74 -10.37
N PHE A 218 -3.99 -5.57 -10.23
CA PHE A 218 -4.70 -4.28 -10.24
C PHE A 218 -5.48 -4.05 -11.54
N GLY A 219 -4.85 -4.27 -12.70
CA GLY A 219 -5.56 -4.15 -13.98
C GLY A 219 -6.67 -5.19 -14.15
N SER A 220 -6.46 -6.44 -13.68
CA SER A 220 -7.43 -7.52 -13.86
C SER A 220 -8.75 -7.30 -13.09
N VAL A 221 -8.72 -6.65 -11.93
CA VAL A 221 -9.97 -6.33 -11.20
C VAL A 221 -10.81 -5.26 -11.91
N HIS A 222 -10.24 -4.59 -12.91
CA HIS A 222 -10.93 -3.60 -13.74
C HIS A 222 -11.47 -4.16 -15.07
N LEU A 223 -11.47 -5.48 -15.27
CA LEU A 223 -12.01 -6.11 -16.48
C LEU A 223 -13.47 -5.73 -16.78
N SER A 224 -14.27 -5.46 -15.74
CA SER A 224 -15.66 -5.01 -15.88
C SER A 224 -15.81 -3.62 -16.52
N THR A 225 -14.77 -2.80 -16.48
CA THR A 225 -14.74 -1.47 -17.13
C THR A 225 -14.40 -1.55 -18.63
N GLY A 226 -13.96 -2.73 -19.08
CA GLY A 226 -13.58 -3.04 -20.45
C GLY A 226 -12.19 -3.66 -20.53
N ALA A 227 -12.04 -4.71 -21.35
CA ALA A 227 -10.76 -5.43 -21.50
C ALA A 227 -9.62 -4.49 -21.94
N ALA A 228 -9.94 -3.46 -22.72
CA ALA A 228 -9.00 -2.47 -23.19
C ALA A 228 -8.38 -1.60 -22.10
N ALA A 229 -9.12 -1.34 -21.01
CA ALA A 229 -8.61 -0.59 -19.88
C ALA A 229 -7.61 -1.40 -19.03
N THR A 230 -7.71 -2.73 -19.09
CA THR A 230 -6.92 -3.64 -18.24
C THR A 230 -5.42 -3.48 -18.42
N LEU A 231 -4.95 -3.35 -19.68
CA LEU A 231 -3.51 -3.24 -19.94
C LEU A 231 -2.93 -1.88 -19.49
N PRO A 232 -3.52 -0.72 -19.85
CA PRO A 232 -3.09 0.57 -19.30
C PRO A 232 -3.12 0.64 -17.77
N LEU A 233 -4.17 0.09 -17.13
CA LEU A 233 -4.28 0.05 -15.68
C LEU A 233 -3.26 -0.91 -15.05
N SER A 234 -2.92 -2.02 -15.71
CA SER A 234 -1.83 -2.90 -15.25
C SER A 234 -0.49 -2.17 -15.24
N VAL A 235 -0.18 -1.43 -16.33
CA VAL A 235 1.05 -0.63 -16.42
C VAL A 235 1.08 0.46 -15.35
N LEU A 236 -0.02 1.18 -15.17
CA LEU A 236 -0.15 2.17 -14.11
C LEU A 236 0.03 1.52 -12.73
N GLY A 237 -0.53 0.33 -12.56
CA GLY A 237 -0.37 -0.49 -11.37
C GLY A 237 1.08 -0.83 -11.05
N VAL A 238 1.89 -1.18 -12.05
CA VAL A 238 3.33 -1.40 -11.90
C VAL A 238 4.04 -0.11 -11.47
N VAL A 239 3.73 1.01 -12.14
CA VAL A 239 4.31 2.33 -11.81
C VAL A 239 4.03 2.70 -10.35
N PHE A 240 2.80 2.52 -9.87
CA PHE A 240 2.44 2.78 -8.48
C PHE A 240 3.22 1.91 -7.49
N CYS A 241 3.41 0.62 -7.79
CA CYS A 241 4.26 -0.25 -6.97
C CYS A 241 5.70 0.27 -6.89
N LEU A 242 6.28 0.72 -8.01
CA LEU A 242 7.63 1.26 -8.04
C LEU A 242 7.77 2.58 -7.29
N ILE A 243 6.76 3.46 -7.35
CA ILE A 243 6.73 4.70 -6.56
C ILE A 243 6.70 4.37 -5.06
N VAL A 244 5.86 3.44 -4.63
CA VAL A 244 5.81 3.01 -3.22
C VAL A 244 7.12 2.37 -2.78
N GLU A 245 7.77 1.57 -3.63
CA GLU A 245 9.09 0.99 -3.30
C GLU A 245 10.14 2.08 -3.07
N ARG A 246 10.12 3.16 -3.85
CA ARG A 246 11.10 4.26 -3.78
C ARG A 246 10.82 5.27 -2.67
N THR A 247 9.54 5.53 -2.38
CA THR A 247 9.13 6.53 -1.39
C THR A 247 8.83 5.93 -0.02
N GLY A 248 8.51 4.64 0.02
CA GLY A 248 8.00 3.94 1.19
C GLY A 248 6.62 4.44 1.67
N SER A 249 5.98 5.36 0.95
CA SER A 249 4.75 6.05 1.34
C SER A 249 3.62 5.82 0.33
N LEU A 250 2.37 5.73 0.82
CA LEU A 250 1.19 5.67 -0.04
C LEU A 250 0.73 7.05 -0.53
N TYR A 251 1.04 8.13 0.18
CA TYR A 251 0.53 9.46 -0.18
C TYR A 251 0.86 9.91 -1.61
N PRO A 252 2.07 9.66 -2.17
CA PRO A 252 2.37 10.00 -3.56
C PRO A 252 1.48 9.24 -4.56
N VAL A 253 1.27 7.93 -4.35
CA VAL A 253 0.46 7.13 -5.27
C VAL A 253 -1.03 7.41 -5.11
N ILE A 254 -1.52 7.71 -3.91
CA ILE A 254 -2.88 8.18 -3.67
C ILE A 254 -3.11 9.51 -4.43
N ALA A 255 -2.18 10.46 -4.32
CA ALA A 255 -2.25 11.74 -5.03
C ALA A 255 -2.24 11.55 -6.55
N LEU A 256 -1.33 10.72 -7.07
CA LEU A 256 -1.25 10.42 -8.49
C LEU A 256 -2.49 9.71 -9.01
N HIS A 257 -3.02 8.74 -8.27
CA HIS A 257 -4.26 8.04 -8.60
C HIS A 257 -5.46 9.01 -8.65
N ALA A 258 -5.59 9.89 -7.64
CA ALA A 258 -6.62 10.92 -7.62
C ALA A 258 -6.52 11.88 -8.82
N ILE A 259 -5.29 12.25 -9.24
CA ILE A 259 -5.08 13.07 -10.45
C ILE A 259 -5.58 12.32 -11.70
N VAL A 260 -5.19 11.06 -11.87
CA VAL A 260 -5.60 10.24 -13.03
C VAL A 260 -7.13 10.08 -13.06
N ASN A 261 -7.75 9.79 -11.93
CA ASN A 261 -9.19 9.63 -11.84
C ASN A 261 -9.94 10.96 -12.05
N ALA A 262 -9.44 12.09 -11.52
CA ALA A 262 -10.01 13.41 -11.75
C ALA A 262 -9.94 13.80 -13.23
N LEU A 263 -8.84 13.50 -13.92
CA LEU A 263 -8.71 13.70 -15.36
C LEU A 263 -9.70 12.82 -16.12
N ALA A 264 -9.76 11.51 -15.83
CA ALA A 264 -10.72 10.61 -16.47
C ALA A 264 -12.17 11.07 -16.23
N TYR A 265 -12.51 11.51 -15.02
CA TYR A 265 -13.83 12.02 -14.67
C TYR A 265 -14.18 13.31 -15.37
N SER A 266 -13.21 14.20 -15.65
CA SER A 266 -13.43 15.56 -16.19
C SER A 266 -13.36 15.64 -17.70
N VAL A 267 -12.50 14.83 -18.35
CA VAL A 267 -12.19 14.98 -19.79
C VAL A 267 -12.59 13.77 -20.63
N SER A 268 -13.22 12.76 -20.02
CA SER A 268 -13.80 11.65 -20.78
C SER A 268 -14.86 12.18 -21.77
N PRO A 269 -14.96 11.61 -22.97
CA PRO A 269 -16.03 11.97 -23.93
C PRO A 269 -17.44 11.80 -23.36
N GLU A 270 -17.61 10.92 -22.37
CA GLU A 270 -18.88 10.69 -21.66
C GLU A 270 -19.00 11.48 -20.35
N ALA A 271 -18.07 12.42 -20.07
CA ALA A 271 -18.13 13.21 -18.84
C ALA A 271 -19.36 14.16 -18.87
N PRO A 272 -20.26 14.06 -17.89
CA PRO A 272 -21.39 14.96 -17.79
C PRO A 272 -20.95 16.42 -17.60
N ASP A 273 -21.81 17.35 -18.03
CA ASP A 273 -21.60 18.78 -17.76
C ASP A 273 -21.42 19.04 -16.26
N GLY A 274 -20.44 19.86 -15.91
CA GLY A 274 -20.11 20.16 -14.51
C GLY A 274 -19.11 19.18 -13.85
N SER A 275 -18.69 18.10 -14.53
CA SER A 275 -17.70 17.14 -13.98
C SER A 275 -16.41 17.84 -13.55
N THR A 276 -15.88 18.76 -14.35
CA THR A 276 -14.68 19.54 -14.00
C THR A 276 -14.89 20.41 -12.75
N THR A 277 -16.07 21.02 -12.62
CA THR A 277 -16.42 21.86 -11.44
C THR A 277 -16.46 21.03 -10.16
N VAL A 278 -16.84 19.76 -10.24
CA VAL A 278 -16.82 18.81 -9.12
C VAL A 278 -15.41 18.27 -8.87
N ALA A 279 -14.71 17.86 -9.92
CA ALA A 279 -13.40 17.19 -9.80
C ALA A 279 -12.32 18.11 -9.20
N LEU A 280 -12.25 19.37 -9.62
CA LEU A 280 -11.16 20.26 -9.19
C LEU A 280 -11.12 20.50 -7.67
N PRO A 281 -12.21 20.84 -6.97
CA PRO A 281 -12.17 21.00 -5.51
C PRO A 281 -11.89 19.68 -4.78
N LEU A 282 -12.42 18.55 -5.27
CA LEU A 282 -12.14 17.23 -4.69
C LEU A 282 -10.65 16.86 -4.83
N LEU A 283 -10.09 17.08 -6.01
CA LEU A 283 -8.66 16.85 -6.25
C LEU A 283 -7.81 17.78 -5.38
N ALA A 284 -8.14 19.07 -5.29
CA ALA A 284 -7.42 20.02 -4.44
C ALA A 284 -7.45 19.58 -2.96
N ALA A 285 -8.62 19.16 -2.46
CA ALA A 285 -8.75 18.63 -1.10
C ALA A 285 -7.92 17.36 -0.89
N MET A 286 -7.92 16.44 -1.86
CA MET A 286 -7.14 15.21 -1.80
C MET A 286 -5.64 15.47 -1.79
N LEU A 287 -5.15 16.36 -2.67
CA LEU A 287 -3.74 16.76 -2.70
C LEU A 287 -3.32 17.46 -1.41
N ALA A 288 -4.15 18.37 -0.90
CA ALA A 288 -3.92 19.00 0.40
C ALA A 288 -3.86 17.96 1.53
N GLY A 289 -4.76 17.00 1.56
CA GLY A 289 -4.75 15.89 2.52
C GLY A 289 -3.46 15.07 2.44
N CYS A 290 -3.03 14.68 1.24
CA CYS A 290 -1.77 13.94 1.04
C CYS A 290 -0.52 14.72 1.49
N LEU A 291 -0.56 16.05 1.42
CA LEU A 291 0.54 16.90 1.85
C LEU A 291 0.53 17.20 3.36
N LEU A 292 -0.65 17.39 3.95
CA LEU A 292 -0.80 17.89 5.32
C LEU A 292 -0.88 16.77 6.36
N LEU A 293 -1.68 15.71 6.10
CA LEU A 293 -1.91 14.63 7.06
C LEU A 293 -0.62 13.95 7.55
N PRO A 294 0.35 13.60 6.68
CA PRO A 294 1.59 12.98 7.14
C PRO A 294 2.43 13.91 8.00
N ARG A 295 2.38 15.23 7.75
CA ARG A 295 3.12 16.22 8.56
C ARG A 295 2.48 16.44 9.93
N LEU A 296 1.16 16.41 10.00
CA LEU A 296 0.43 16.52 11.27
C LEU A 296 0.65 15.29 12.15
N ALA A 297 0.60 14.08 11.56
CA ALA A 297 0.86 12.84 12.27
C ALA A 297 2.27 12.79 12.87
N GLN A 298 3.30 13.28 12.15
CA GLN A 298 4.67 13.34 12.69
C GLN A 298 4.81 14.30 13.88
N ARG A 299 4.07 15.40 13.89
CA ARG A 299 4.13 16.38 15.01
C ARG A 299 3.54 15.82 16.30
N SER A 300 2.56 14.93 16.20
CA SER A 300 1.94 14.29 17.38
C SER A 300 2.79 13.18 17.99
N GLU A 301 3.82 12.68 17.26
CA GLU A 301 4.75 11.64 17.73
C GLU A 301 6.01 12.20 18.40
N VAL A 302 6.22 13.54 18.42
CA VAL A 302 7.35 14.15 19.15
C VAL A 302 7.11 13.97 20.64
N PRO A 303 7.99 13.22 21.38
CA PRO A 303 7.86 13.09 22.82
C PRO A 303 7.92 14.47 23.46
N GLY A 304 7.04 14.70 24.44
CA GLY A 304 7.13 15.88 25.30
C GLY A 304 8.52 16.01 25.95
N PRO A 305 8.89 17.17 26.48
CA PRO A 305 10.18 17.36 27.14
C PRO A 305 10.40 16.26 28.16
N VAL A 306 11.54 15.57 28.06
CA VAL A 306 11.94 14.55 29.06
C VAL A 306 12.04 15.27 30.40
N GLU A 307 11.18 14.87 31.33
CA GLU A 307 11.25 15.40 32.71
C GLU A 307 12.66 15.09 33.25
N PRO A 308 13.40 16.09 33.77
CA PRO A 308 14.74 15.84 34.26
C PRO A 308 14.69 14.82 35.38
N ALA A 309 15.57 13.82 35.33
CA ALA A 309 15.68 12.80 36.35
C ALA A 309 15.79 13.45 37.74
N PRO A 310 15.10 12.95 38.76
CA PRO A 310 15.23 13.48 40.13
C PRO A 310 16.68 13.43 40.56
N ALA A 311 17.16 14.51 41.16
CA ALA A 311 18.52 14.60 41.70
C ALA A 311 18.77 13.45 42.70
N PRO A 312 19.95 12.83 42.69
CA PRO A 312 20.27 11.78 43.66
C PRO A 312 20.23 12.40 45.07
N VAL A 313 19.56 11.70 45.98
CA VAL A 313 19.42 12.05 47.39
C VAL A 313 20.71 11.68 48.12
#